data_4ba6accdf184180c3b6eaf6951db1042
#
_entry.id   4ba6accdf184180c3b6eaf6951db1042
#
_cell.length_a   1.000
_cell.length_b   1.000
_cell.length_c   1.000
_cell.angle_alpha   90.00
_cell.angle_beta   90.00
_cell.angle_gamma   90.00
#
_symmetry.space_group_name_H-M   'P 1'
#
loop_
_entity.id
_entity.type
_entity.pdbx_description
1 polymer ?
#
loop_
_entity_poly.entity_id
_entity_poly.type
_entity_poly.pdbx_seq_one_letter_code
_entity_poly.pdbx_strand_id
1 'polypeptide(L)'
;MIDIRKSTRDQDRTRELTQGQPWQFVGGMVLVAIAWPLAWFGPIQVSAYAFFPLWLGYILTVDGFTLRRTGTSLIARDGRRFLLLFAFSIPLWWLFEFADQYLQNWTYLQADRYTPFGYFALASLAFSTVMPAIFVTAEMYRSLGPFASSRHWIRFVPSRSRLVAISALGLTVFIASLVFPGVAFPLVWVGIFLLMDPISALTGGKSLLEQVSKGRWDTVLVLFAAAITCGFFWEMWNFWSLPKWVYHVPYVGQPKIFEMPLLGYGGYFPFALEVFAFYNLVHNLIFRRRDTYLHLDETA
;
A
#
# COMPACT_ATOMS: atom_id res chain seq x y z
N MET A 1 -5.76 20.45 -40.51
CA MET A 1 -5.97 19.05 -40.95
C MET A 1 -5.46 18.18 -39.85
N ILE A 2 -6.35 17.79 -38.92
CA ILE A 2 -6.00 16.96 -37.72
C ILE A 2 -5.61 15.60 -38.24
N ASP A 3 -4.45 15.12 -37.81
CA ASP A 3 -3.82 13.88 -38.27
C ASP A 3 -4.64 12.64 -37.85
N ILE A 4 -5.65 12.30 -38.66
CA ILE A 4 -6.54 11.15 -38.50
C ILE A 4 -5.76 9.81 -38.46
N ARG A 5 -4.56 9.77 -39.07
CA ARG A 5 -3.71 8.57 -39.09
C ARG A 5 -3.06 8.27 -37.72
N LYS A 6 -2.87 9.29 -36.89
CA LYS A 6 -2.30 9.10 -35.54
C LYS A 6 -3.37 8.54 -34.59
N SER A 7 -4.61 9.00 -34.73
CA SER A 7 -5.77 8.51 -33.96
C SER A 7 -6.12 7.05 -34.26
N THR A 8 -6.10 6.64 -35.53
CA THR A 8 -6.34 5.23 -35.92
C THR A 8 -5.23 4.30 -35.44
N ARG A 9 -3.96 4.71 -35.49
CA ARG A 9 -2.83 3.90 -35.02
C ARG A 9 -2.84 3.69 -33.51
N ASP A 10 -3.24 4.71 -32.75
CA ASP A 10 -3.41 4.61 -31.30
C ASP A 10 -4.64 3.75 -30.94
N GLN A 11 -5.72 3.82 -31.70
CA GLN A 11 -6.89 2.97 -31.51
C GLN A 11 -6.61 1.49 -31.89
N ASP A 12 -5.86 1.25 -32.94
CA ASP A 12 -5.47 -0.11 -33.34
C ASP A 12 -4.47 -0.71 -32.32
N ARG A 13 -3.51 0.07 -31.81
CA ARG A 13 -2.60 -0.35 -30.74
C ARG A 13 -3.35 -0.67 -29.44
N THR A 14 -4.39 0.12 -29.12
CA THR A 14 -5.26 -0.14 -27.97
C THR A 14 -6.11 -1.39 -28.18
N ARG A 15 -6.58 -1.66 -29.40
CA ARG A 15 -7.30 -2.89 -29.75
C ARG A 15 -6.41 -4.13 -29.76
N GLU A 16 -5.18 -4.05 -30.24
CA GLU A 16 -4.23 -5.17 -30.19
C GLU A 16 -3.85 -5.53 -28.75
N LEU A 17 -3.70 -4.55 -27.88
CA LEU A 17 -3.46 -4.76 -26.44
C LEU A 17 -4.66 -5.39 -25.72
N THR A 18 -5.88 -5.24 -26.25
CA THR A 18 -7.11 -5.84 -25.68
C THR A 18 -7.42 -7.24 -26.20
N GLN A 19 -6.77 -7.75 -27.24
CA GLN A 19 -7.02 -9.08 -27.79
C GLN A 19 -6.22 -10.21 -27.12
N GLY A 20 -5.15 -9.91 -26.39
CA GLY A 20 -4.35 -10.88 -25.63
C GLY A 20 -4.44 -10.70 -24.12
N GLN A 21 -4.27 -11.77 -23.36
CA GLN A 21 -4.10 -11.64 -21.91
C GLN A 21 -2.76 -10.92 -21.64
N PRO A 22 -2.71 -9.81 -20.88
CA PRO A 22 -1.45 -9.20 -20.51
C PRO A 22 -0.53 -10.22 -19.85
N TRP A 23 0.74 -10.23 -20.23
CA TRP A 23 1.71 -11.20 -19.69
C TRP A 23 1.79 -11.16 -18.15
N GLN A 24 1.67 -9.97 -17.57
CA GLN A 24 1.67 -9.79 -16.13
C GLN A 24 0.46 -10.44 -15.46
N PHE A 25 -0.71 -10.47 -16.10
CA PHE A 25 -1.87 -11.14 -15.55
C PHE A 25 -1.66 -12.66 -15.49
N VAL A 26 -1.26 -13.26 -16.59
CA VAL A 26 -1.03 -14.72 -16.66
C VAL A 26 0.18 -15.12 -15.82
N GLY A 27 1.30 -14.43 -15.97
CA GLY A 27 2.52 -14.68 -15.20
C GLY A 27 2.33 -14.50 -13.70
N GLY A 28 1.55 -13.49 -13.30
CA GLY A 28 1.19 -13.26 -11.91
C GLY A 28 0.36 -14.40 -11.33
N MET A 29 -0.68 -14.85 -12.04
CA MET A 29 -1.51 -15.99 -11.62
C MET A 29 -0.68 -17.27 -11.48
N VAL A 30 0.20 -17.55 -12.44
CA VAL A 30 1.10 -18.72 -12.39
C VAL A 30 2.02 -18.62 -11.17
N LEU A 31 2.58 -17.44 -10.93
CA LEU A 31 3.46 -17.22 -9.79
C LEU A 31 2.73 -17.41 -8.45
N VAL A 32 1.50 -16.91 -8.30
CA VAL A 32 0.65 -17.16 -7.12
C VAL A 32 0.34 -18.66 -6.99
N ALA A 33 -0.06 -19.32 -8.08
CA ALA A 33 -0.42 -20.74 -8.07
C ALA A 33 0.75 -21.66 -7.65
N ILE A 34 1.98 -21.24 -7.91
CA ILE A 34 3.20 -21.97 -7.50
C ILE A 34 3.63 -21.54 -6.08
N ALA A 35 3.74 -20.23 -5.84
CA ALA A 35 4.31 -19.72 -4.61
C ALA A 35 3.41 -19.95 -3.38
N TRP A 36 2.10 -19.93 -3.52
CA TRP A 36 1.17 -20.15 -2.42
C TRP A 36 1.27 -21.57 -1.82
N PRO A 37 1.14 -22.66 -2.63
CA PRO A 37 1.36 -24.00 -2.07
C PRO A 37 2.78 -24.19 -1.49
N LEU A 38 3.80 -23.59 -2.09
CA LEU A 38 5.15 -23.65 -1.56
C LEU A 38 5.29 -22.90 -0.22
N ALA A 39 4.60 -21.78 -0.05
CA ALA A 39 4.59 -21.02 1.21
C ALA A 39 3.97 -21.83 2.36
N TRP A 40 2.90 -22.59 2.08
CA TRP A 40 2.15 -23.30 3.13
C TRP A 40 2.59 -24.75 3.34
N PHE A 41 2.93 -25.48 2.28
CA PHE A 41 3.15 -26.91 2.28
C PHE A 41 4.56 -27.31 1.84
N GLY A 42 5.36 -26.36 1.38
CA GLY A 42 6.73 -26.61 0.94
C GLY A 42 7.68 -26.92 2.11
N PRO A 43 8.82 -27.57 1.82
CA PRO A 43 9.86 -27.72 2.82
C PRO A 43 10.37 -26.36 3.26
N ILE A 44 10.79 -26.23 4.52
CA ILE A 44 11.16 -24.94 5.14
C ILE A 44 12.24 -24.19 4.34
N GLN A 45 13.15 -24.92 3.68
CA GLN A 45 14.20 -24.36 2.83
C GLN A 45 13.67 -23.57 1.62
N VAL A 46 12.41 -23.81 1.23
CA VAL A 46 11.73 -23.15 0.11
C VAL A 46 10.65 -22.21 0.63
N SER A 47 9.82 -22.67 1.58
CA SER A 47 8.69 -21.89 2.10
C SER A 47 9.15 -20.58 2.72
N ALA A 48 10.32 -20.56 3.37
CA ALA A 48 10.93 -19.38 3.96
C ALA A 48 11.22 -18.22 2.96
N TYR A 49 11.26 -18.52 1.66
CA TYR A 49 11.52 -17.54 0.59
C TYR A 49 10.31 -17.29 -0.31
N ALA A 50 9.19 -17.97 -0.07
CA ALA A 50 8.03 -17.93 -0.94
C ALA A 50 7.18 -16.64 -0.80
N PHE A 51 7.34 -15.87 0.27
CA PHE A 51 6.52 -14.68 0.55
C PHE A 51 6.68 -13.60 -0.54
N PHE A 52 7.92 -13.24 -0.90
CA PHE A 52 8.14 -12.23 -1.93
C PHE A 52 7.58 -12.64 -3.31
N PRO A 53 7.88 -13.84 -3.86
CA PRO A 53 7.29 -14.24 -5.13
C PRO A 53 5.76 -14.35 -5.08
N LEU A 54 5.17 -14.72 -3.95
CA LEU A 54 3.72 -14.76 -3.78
C LEU A 54 3.10 -13.37 -3.92
N TRP A 55 3.68 -12.36 -3.24
CA TRP A 55 3.23 -10.98 -3.34
C TRP A 55 3.54 -10.35 -4.70
N LEU A 56 4.67 -10.68 -5.30
CA LEU A 56 4.96 -10.24 -6.67
C LEU A 56 3.92 -10.80 -7.65
N GLY A 57 3.52 -12.06 -7.48
CA GLY A 57 2.46 -12.67 -8.27
C GLY A 57 1.12 -11.96 -8.11
N TYR A 58 0.73 -11.60 -6.88
CA TYR A 58 -0.46 -10.79 -6.60
C TYR A 58 -0.39 -9.44 -7.33
N ILE A 59 0.71 -8.72 -7.15
CA ILE A 59 0.93 -7.39 -7.74
C ILE A 59 0.81 -7.45 -9.27
N LEU A 60 1.47 -8.41 -9.91
CA LEU A 60 1.40 -8.60 -11.35
C LEU A 60 -0.01 -8.96 -11.82
N THR A 61 -0.71 -9.84 -11.09
CA THR A 61 -2.08 -10.22 -11.42
C THR A 61 -3.04 -9.04 -11.39
N VAL A 62 -2.99 -8.25 -10.32
CA VAL A 62 -3.88 -7.10 -10.14
C VAL A 62 -3.56 -5.97 -11.13
N ASP A 63 -2.26 -5.70 -11.38
CA ASP A 63 -1.83 -4.74 -12.41
C ASP A 63 -2.28 -5.16 -13.80
N GLY A 64 -2.10 -6.45 -14.15
CA GLY A 64 -2.53 -7.01 -15.42
C GLY A 64 -4.05 -7.03 -15.60
N PHE A 65 -4.81 -7.26 -14.52
CA PHE A 65 -6.28 -7.11 -14.54
C PHE A 65 -6.68 -5.66 -14.85
N THR A 66 -6.05 -4.69 -14.20
CA THR A 66 -6.30 -3.28 -14.42
C THR A 66 -5.95 -2.86 -15.85
N LEU A 67 -4.78 -3.29 -16.35
CA LEU A 67 -4.37 -3.06 -17.75
C LEU A 67 -5.39 -3.60 -18.75
N ARG A 68 -5.84 -4.84 -18.56
CA ARG A 68 -6.84 -5.46 -19.41
C ARG A 68 -8.17 -4.70 -19.43
N ARG A 69 -8.55 -4.16 -18.28
CA ARG A 69 -9.82 -3.45 -18.09
C ARG A 69 -9.80 -2.03 -18.69
N THR A 70 -8.70 -1.30 -18.51
CA THR A 70 -8.65 0.15 -18.78
C THR A 70 -7.69 0.54 -19.91
N GLY A 71 -6.87 -0.40 -20.40
CA GLY A 71 -5.80 -0.13 -21.35
C GLY A 71 -4.56 0.52 -20.73
N THR A 72 -4.53 0.74 -19.41
CA THR A 72 -3.39 1.30 -18.69
C THR A 72 -3.23 0.65 -17.31
N SER A 73 -2.02 0.67 -16.75
CA SER A 73 -1.71 0.20 -15.41
C SER A 73 -0.42 0.85 -14.90
N LEU A 74 -0.06 0.62 -13.64
CA LEU A 74 1.18 1.18 -13.08
C LEU A 74 2.41 0.71 -13.87
N ILE A 75 2.53 -0.58 -14.15
CA ILE A 75 3.66 -1.13 -14.92
C ILE A 75 3.67 -0.57 -16.35
N ALA A 76 2.52 -0.54 -17.00
CA ALA A 76 2.41 -0.12 -18.39
C ALA A 76 2.69 1.38 -18.60
N ARG A 77 2.38 2.21 -17.60
CA ARG A 77 2.65 3.66 -17.65
C ARG A 77 4.12 3.99 -17.54
N ASP A 78 4.79 3.45 -16.53
CA ASP A 78 6.22 3.69 -16.30
C ASP A 78 6.80 2.63 -15.36
N GLY A 79 7.48 1.65 -15.93
CA GLY A 79 8.11 0.57 -15.17
C GLY A 79 9.20 1.05 -14.20
N ARG A 80 9.89 2.19 -14.48
CA ARG A 80 10.90 2.74 -13.56
C ARG A 80 10.24 3.33 -12.33
N ARG A 81 9.15 4.08 -12.50
CA ARG A 81 8.37 4.61 -11.37
C ARG A 81 7.69 3.48 -10.59
N PHE A 82 7.30 2.42 -11.26
CA PHE A 82 6.80 1.23 -10.59
C PHE A 82 7.86 0.62 -9.65
N LEU A 83 9.10 0.49 -10.10
CA LEU A 83 10.20 0.00 -9.25
C LEU A 83 10.51 0.93 -8.08
N LEU A 84 10.28 2.25 -8.21
CA LEU A 84 10.43 3.18 -7.08
C LEU A 84 9.41 2.90 -5.96
N LEU A 85 8.24 2.33 -6.26
CA LEU A 85 7.28 1.94 -5.22
C LEU A 85 7.88 0.86 -4.31
N PHE A 86 8.59 -0.12 -4.87
CA PHE A 86 9.31 -1.13 -4.09
C PHE A 86 10.40 -0.48 -3.22
N ALA A 87 11.18 0.41 -3.81
CA ALA A 87 12.27 1.09 -3.10
C ALA A 87 11.74 1.96 -1.94
N PHE A 88 10.65 2.70 -2.14
CA PHE A 88 10.04 3.54 -1.10
C PHE A 88 9.29 2.73 -0.04
N SER A 89 8.82 1.55 -0.40
CA SER A 89 8.14 0.66 0.54
C SER A 89 9.06 0.17 1.66
N ILE A 90 10.34 -0.06 1.36
CA ILE A 90 11.32 -0.57 2.32
C ILE A 90 11.45 0.36 3.55
N PRO A 91 11.83 1.64 3.40
CA PRO A 91 11.99 2.53 4.55
C PRO A 91 10.66 2.82 5.26
N LEU A 92 9.52 2.78 4.55
CA LEU A 92 8.22 2.91 5.18
C LEU A 92 7.98 1.80 6.19
N TRP A 93 8.18 0.53 5.79
CA TRP A 93 7.93 -0.57 6.73
C TRP A 93 8.98 -0.64 7.83
N TRP A 94 10.24 -0.34 7.55
CA TRP A 94 11.26 -0.25 8.61
C TRP A 94 10.95 0.83 9.65
N LEU A 95 10.19 1.87 9.30
CA LEU A 95 9.68 2.84 10.29
C LEU A 95 8.71 2.17 11.27
N PHE A 96 7.83 1.27 10.80
CA PHE A 96 6.93 0.49 11.66
C PHE A 96 7.69 -0.54 12.49
N GLU A 97 8.67 -1.22 11.92
CA GLU A 97 9.54 -2.14 12.69
C GLU A 97 10.31 -1.41 13.79
N PHE A 98 10.78 -0.19 13.50
CA PHE A 98 11.38 0.66 14.53
C PHE A 98 10.36 1.02 15.62
N ALA A 99 9.16 1.42 15.26
CA ALA A 99 8.11 1.72 16.24
C ALA A 99 7.75 0.48 17.08
N ASP A 100 7.72 -0.71 16.46
CA ASP A 100 7.37 -1.94 17.14
C ASP A 100 8.39 -2.38 18.20
N GLN A 101 9.63 -1.91 18.13
CA GLN A 101 10.60 -2.10 19.24
C GLN A 101 10.08 -1.52 20.58
N TYR A 102 9.22 -0.51 20.51
CA TYR A 102 8.58 0.12 21.68
C TYR A 102 7.18 -0.42 21.93
N LEU A 103 6.41 -0.69 20.85
CA LEU A 103 5.03 -1.13 20.92
C LEU A 103 4.90 -2.61 21.27
N GLN A 104 5.79 -3.46 20.73
CA GLN A 104 5.80 -4.91 20.87
C GLN A 104 4.45 -5.55 20.48
N ASN A 105 3.80 -5.02 19.47
CA ASN A 105 2.49 -5.46 18.99
C ASN A 105 2.55 -6.71 18.14
N TRP A 106 3.73 -7.04 17.56
CA TRP A 106 3.95 -8.27 16.80
C TRP A 106 5.36 -8.82 16.99
N THR A 107 5.50 -10.11 16.73
CA THR A 107 6.79 -10.80 16.70
C THR A 107 6.84 -11.75 15.52
N TYR A 108 8.05 -12.05 15.04
CA TYR A 108 8.26 -13.00 13.94
C TYR A 108 8.77 -14.34 14.49
N LEU A 109 7.95 -15.38 14.34
CA LEU A 109 8.35 -16.75 14.72
C LEU A 109 9.41 -17.25 13.75
N GLN A 110 10.44 -17.90 14.29
CA GLN A 110 11.59 -18.46 13.57
C GLN A 110 12.46 -17.41 12.84
N ALA A 111 12.44 -16.16 13.25
CA ALA A 111 13.37 -15.14 12.77
C ALA A 111 14.84 -15.46 13.13
N ASP A 112 15.06 -16.17 14.21
CA ASP A 112 16.35 -16.65 14.71
C ASP A 112 17.08 -17.64 13.78
N ARG A 113 16.40 -18.17 12.76
CA ARG A 113 17.00 -19.01 11.71
C ARG A 113 17.95 -18.26 10.79
N TYR A 114 17.85 -16.95 10.75
CA TYR A 114 18.63 -16.11 9.83
C TYR A 114 19.77 -15.43 10.56
N THR A 115 20.87 -15.19 9.85
CA THR A 115 21.85 -14.22 10.31
C THR A 115 21.22 -12.83 10.35
N PRO A 116 21.72 -11.88 11.17
CA PRO A 116 21.15 -10.52 11.20
C PRO A 116 21.08 -9.85 9.81
N PHE A 117 22.13 -10.02 8.99
CA PHE A 117 22.15 -9.51 7.62
C PHE A 117 21.16 -10.25 6.72
N GLY A 118 21.07 -11.57 6.83
CA GLY A 118 20.11 -12.37 6.07
C GLY A 118 18.67 -12.00 6.39
N TYR A 119 18.35 -11.82 7.67
CA TYR A 119 17.03 -11.33 8.09
C TYR A 119 16.73 -9.94 7.53
N PHE A 120 17.65 -8.99 7.68
CA PHE A 120 17.50 -7.63 7.14
C PHE A 120 17.24 -7.63 5.63
N ALA A 121 18.00 -8.40 4.87
CA ALA A 121 17.86 -8.47 3.42
C ALA A 121 16.51 -9.10 3.00
N LEU A 122 16.12 -10.23 3.60
CA LEU A 122 14.87 -10.91 3.28
C LEU A 122 13.65 -10.12 3.75
N ALA A 123 13.70 -9.53 4.94
CA ALA A 123 12.65 -8.65 5.45
C ALA A 123 12.50 -7.42 4.55
N SER A 124 13.59 -6.76 4.15
CA SER A 124 13.55 -5.63 3.22
C SER A 124 12.94 -6.01 1.87
N LEU A 125 13.25 -7.20 1.36
CA LEU A 125 12.66 -7.72 0.13
C LEU A 125 11.14 -7.96 0.30
N ALA A 126 10.71 -8.55 1.42
CA ALA A 126 9.30 -8.73 1.73
C ALA A 126 8.58 -7.37 1.87
N PHE A 127 9.14 -6.44 2.64
CA PHE A 127 8.59 -5.10 2.89
C PHE A 127 8.50 -4.25 1.62
N SER A 128 9.34 -4.51 0.63
CA SER A 128 9.29 -3.81 -0.65
C SER A 128 7.96 -3.99 -1.39
N THR A 129 7.21 -5.05 -1.12
CA THR A 129 5.96 -5.37 -1.81
C THR A 129 4.73 -4.62 -1.27
N VAL A 130 4.82 -3.99 -0.09
CA VAL A 130 3.66 -3.39 0.59
C VAL A 130 3.03 -2.25 -0.20
N MET A 131 3.82 -1.25 -0.54
CA MET A 131 3.35 -0.07 -1.27
C MET A 131 2.85 -0.41 -2.69
N PRO A 132 3.58 -1.18 -3.52
CA PRO A 132 3.08 -1.55 -4.83
C PRO A 132 1.80 -2.39 -4.76
N ALA A 133 1.65 -3.31 -3.78
CA ALA A 133 0.43 -4.09 -3.60
C ALA A 133 -0.79 -3.20 -3.33
N ILE A 134 -0.66 -2.24 -2.41
CA ILE A 134 -1.74 -1.28 -2.10
C ILE A 134 -2.09 -0.45 -3.33
N PHE A 135 -1.12 0.07 -4.07
CA PHE A 135 -1.41 0.97 -5.18
C PHE A 135 -1.96 0.27 -6.42
N VAL A 136 -1.51 -0.94 -6.78
CA VAL A 136 -2.16 -1.69 -7.87
C VAL A 136 -3.60 -2.04 -7.52
N THR A 137 -3.85 -2.39 -6.24
CA THR A 137 -5.20 -2.70 -5.75
C THR A 137 -6.08 -1.46 -5.71
N ALA A 138 -5.54 -0.32 -5.31
CA ALA A 138 -6.25 0.96 -5.32
C ALA A 138 -6.63 1.39 -6.75
N GLU A 139 -5.74 1.24 -7.73
CA GLU A 139 -6.06 1.52 -9.13
C GLU A 139 -7.08 0.55 -9.70
N MET A 140 -7.04 -0.73 -9.31
CA MET A 140 -8.09 -1.68 -9.65
C MET A 140 -9.45 -1.20 -9.14
N TYR A 141 -9.58 -0.84 -7.87
CA TYR A 141 -10.83 -0.30 -7.31
C TYR A 141 -11.23 1.02 -7.98
N ARG A 142 -10.27 1.88 -8.30
CA ARG A 142 -10.54 3.09 -9.08
C ARG A 142 -11.19 2.74 -10.42
N SER A 143 -10.66 1.75 -11.12
CA SER A 143 -11.17 1.30 -12.42
C SER A 143 -12.58 0.69 -12.34
N LEU A 144 -12.93 0.09 -11.21
CA LEU A 144 -14.26 -0.49 -10.97
C LEU A 144 -15.32 0.57 -10.60
N GLY A 145 -14.90 1.74 -10.10
CA GLY A 145 -15.75 2.89 -9.84
C GLY A 145 -16.74 2.81 -8.66
N PRO A 146 -16.58 1.93 -7.62
CA PRO A 146 -17.62 1.74 -6.61
C PRO A 146 -17.88 2.99 -5.75
N PHE A 147 -16.91 3.90 -5.69
CA PHE A 147 -16.96 5.08 -4.82
C PHE A 147 -17.10 6.41 -5.60
N ALA A 148 -17.52 6.37 -6.86
CA ALA A 148 -17.65 7.57 -7.70
C ALA A 148 -18.61 8.64 -7.12
N SER A 149 -19.66 8.22 -6.41
CA SER A 149 -20.62 9.12 -5.75
C SER A 149 -20.04 9.92 -4.58
N SER A 150 -18.94 9.46 -3.97
CA SER A 150 -18.31 10.14 -2.83
C SER A 150 -17.40 11.31 -3.21
N ARG A 151 -17.44 11.76 -4.47
CA ARG A 151 -16.69 12.93 -4.98
C ARG A 151 -17.27 14.27 -4.55
N HIS A 152 -18.44 14.30 -3.95
CA HIS A 152 -19.14 15.54 -3.56
C HIS A 152 -19.53 15.57 -2.08
N TRP A 153 -18.74 14.90 -1.24
CA TRP A 153 -19.00 14.83 0.21
C TRP A 153 -18.50 16.06 0.95
N ILE A 154 -18.54 16.01 2.27
CA ILE A 154 -18.13 17.09 3.18
C ILE A 154 -16.72 17.56 2.84
N ARG A 155 -16.55 18.87 2.76
CA ARG A 155 -15.26 19.50 2.49
C ARG A 155 -14.61 19.95 3.79
N PHE A 156 -13.33 19.66 3.95
CA PHE A 156 -12.50 20.20 5.00
C PHE A 156 -11.34 20.97 4.35
N VAL A 157 -11.37 22.29 4.45
CA VAL A 157 -10.36 23.18 3.84
C VAL A 157 -9.45 23.71 4.94
N PRO A 158 -8.29 23.10 5.20
CA PRO A 158 -7.38 23.59 6.22
C PRO A 158 -6.62 24.83 5.72
N SER A 159 -6.50 25.84 6.60
CA SER A 159 -5.53 26.92 6.40
C SER A 159 -4.10 26.43 6.62
N ARG A 160 -3.10 27.20 6.18
CA ARG A 160 -1.69 26.84 6.40
C ARG A 160 -1.38 26.59 7.87
N SER A 161 -1.91 27.42 8.78
CA SER A 161 -1.73 27.26 10.24
C SER A 161 -2.38 25.96 10.75
N ARG A 162 -3.55 25.58 10.22
CA ARG A 162 -4.20 24.30 10.56
C ARG A 162 -3.38 23.10 10.06
N LEU A 163 -2.78 23.17 8.88
CA LEU A 163 -1.89 22.11 8.39
C LEU A 163 -0.68 21.93 9.31
N VAL A 164 -0.05 23.04 9.76
CA VAL A 164 1.06 22.97 10.72
C VAL A 164 0.58 22.39 12.06
N ALA A 165 -0.58 22.81 12.56
CA ALA A 165 -1.13 22.28 13.81
C ALA A 165 -1.46 20.77 13.71
N ILE A 166 -2.01 20.31 12.58
CA ILE A 166 -2.30 18.89 12.33
C ILE A 166 -0.98 18.09 12.30
N SER A 167 0.08 18.60 11.64
CA SER A 167 1.39 17.94 11.64
C SER A 167 2.00 17.85 13.04
N ALA A 168 1.91 18.93 13.82
CA ALA A 168 2.39 18.95 15.20
C ALA A 168 1.60 17.95 16.08
N LEU A 169 0.28 17.89 15.92
CA LEU A 169 -0.57 16.89 16.56
C LEU A 169 -0.14 15.46 16.14
N GLY A 170 0.08 15.23 14.85
CA GLY A 170 0.53 13.94 14.34
C GLY A 170 1.85 13.48 14.98
N LEU A 171 2.83 14.38 15.09
CA LEU A 171 4.09 14.10 15.78
C LEU A 171 3.86 13.79 17.26
N THR A 172 3.03 14.58 17.95
CA THR A 172 2.70 14.36 19.37
C THR A 172 2.03 13.00 19.57
N VAL A 173 1.06 12.65 18.73
CA VAL A 173 0.33 11.39 18.76
C VAL A 173 1.25 10.20 18.49
N PHE A 174 2.15 10.32 17.51
CA PHE A 174 3.15 9.30 17.21
C PHE A 174 4.10 9.10 18.41
N ILE A 175 4.65 10.16 18.99
CA ILE A 175 5.51 10.07 20.18
C ILE A 175 4.74 9.46 21.36
N ALA A 176 3.48 9.86 21.57
CA ALA A 176 2.66 9.31 22.63
C ALA A 176 2.45 7.80 22.49
N SER A 177 2.32 7.27 21.26
CA SER A 177 2.21 5.84 21.03
C SER A 177 3.47 5.08 21.46
N LEU A 178 4.65 5.66 21.28
CA LEU A 178 5.93 5.05 21.67
C LEU A 178 6.19 5.14 23.17
N VAL A 179 5.75 6.25 23.82
CA VAL A 179 5.98 6.49 25.25
C VAL A 179 4.97 5.74 26.13
N PHE A 180 3.72 5.60 25.65
CA PHE A 180 2.62 4.95 26.38
C PHE A 180 2.03 3.77 25.58
N PRO A 181 2.85 2.76 25.20
CA PRO A 181 2.43 1.71 24.28
C PRO A 181 1.23 0.91 24.78
N GLY A 182 1.08 0.71 26.10
CA GLY A 182 -0.01 -0.08 26.66
C GLY A 182 -1.42 0.50 26.40
N VAL A 183 -1.57 1.79 26.13
CA VAL A 183 -2.87 2.45 25.90
C VAL A 183 -2.92 3.23 24.60
N ALA A 184 -1.79 3.73 24.12
CA ALA A 184 -1.72 4.62 22.95
C ALA A 184 -1.22 3.92 21.68
N PHE A 185 -0.96 2.60 21.70
CA PHE A 185 -0.46 1.84 20.55
C PHE A 185 -1.26 2.06 19.25
N PRO A 186 -2.60 2.18 19.23
CA PRO A 186 -3.34 2.38 17.98
C PRO A 186 -3.03 3.72 17.31
N LEU A 187 -2.51 4.67 18.07
CA LEU A 187 -2.21 6.01 17.60
C LEU A 187 -1.01 6.06 16.66
N VAL A 188 -0.15 5.02 16.64
CA VAL A 188 0.94 4.91 15.66
C VAL A 188 0.40 5.00 14.23
N TRP A 189 -0.70 4.31 13.94
CA TRP A 189 -1.34 4.26 12.63
C TRP A 189 -1.97 5.59 12.19
N VAL A 190 -2.28 6.47 13.11
CA VAL A 190 -2.88 7.78 12.81
C VAL A 190 -1.84 8.88 12.84
N GLY A 191 -0.86 8.76 13.75
CA GLY A 191 0.15 9.79 13.98
C GLY A 191 1.01 10.08 12.76
N ILE A 192 1.47 9.02 12.08
CA ILE A 192 2.31 9.13 10.87
C ILE A 192 1.53 9.81 9.74
N PHE A 193 0.26 9.44 9.52
CA PHE A 193 -0.58 10.09 8.51
C PHE A 193 -0.77 11.58 8.81
N LEU A 194 -1.18 11.92 10.04
CA LEU A 194 -1.38 13.31 10.45
C LEU A 194 -0.10 14.15 10.40
N LEU A 195 1.06 13.51 10.55
CA LEU A 195 2.35 14.17 10.39
C LEU A 195 2.67 14.43 8.91
N MET A 196 2.61 13.40 8.07
CA MET A 196 3.18 13.42 6.72
C MET A 196 2.28 14.08 5.67
N ASP A 197 0.96 13.85 5.71
CA ASP A 197 0.05 14.36 4.68
C ASP A 197 -0.03 15.89 4.66
N PRO A 198 -0.13 16.59 5.80
CA PRO A 198 -0.08 18.05 5.81
C PRO A 198 1.29 18.62 5.40
N ILE A 199 2.40 17.93 5.74
CA ILE A 199 3.75 18.36 5.29
C ILE A 199 3.83 18.26 3.77
N SER A 200 3.30 17.18 3.16
CA SER A 200 3.22 17.04 1.72
C SER A 200 2.45 18.21 1.09
N ALA A 201 1.30 18.58 1.66
CA ALA A 201 0.51 19.74 1.21
C ALA A 201 1.29 21.05 1.34
N LEU A 202 1.96 21.29 2.48
CA LEU A 202 2.75 22.51 2.75
C LEU A 202 3.95 22.68 1.81
N THR A 203 4.51 21.56 1.34
CA THR A 203 5.66 21.53 0.43
C THR A 203 5.29 21.44 -1.04
N GLY A 204 3.98 21.47 -1.37
CA GLY A 204 3.47 21.47 -2.75
C GLY A 204 3.28 20.09 -3.37
N GLY A 205 3.42 19.01 -2.57
CA GLY A 205 3.10 17.64 -2.97
C GLY A 205 1.59 17.38 -3.03
N LYS A 206 1.19 16.18 -3.50
CA LYS A 206 -0.19 15.70 -3.36
C LYS A 206 -0.47 15.35 -1.90
N SER A 207 -1.72 15.59 -1.45
CA SER A 207 -2.18 15.18 -0.12
C SER A 207 -3.64 14.74 -0.15
N LEU A 208 -4.04 13.89 0.78
CA LEU A 208 -5.44 13.51 0.95
C LEU A 208 -6.27 14.66 1.52
N LEU A 209 -5.70 15.49 2.38
CA LEU A 209 -6.37 16.69 2.87
C LEU A 209 -6.73 17.64 1.72
N GLU A 210 -5.91 17.74 0.67
CA GLU A 210 -6.26 18.48 -0.52
C GLU A 210 -7.43 17.84 -1.29
N GLN A 211 -7.47 16.51 -1.39
CA GLN A 211 -8.59 15.79 -2.01
C GLN A 211 -9.90 16.04 -1.25
N VAL A 212 -9.87 15.88 0.05
CA VAL A 212 -11.00 16.11 0.96
C VAL A 212 -11.46 17.58 0.92
N SER A 213 -10.53 18.55 0.76
CA SER A 213 -10.88 19.96 0.62
C SER A 213 -11.71 20.26 -0.62
N LYS A 214 -11.59 19.42 -1.63
CA LYS A 214 -12.40 19.45 -2.86
C LYS A 214 -13.67 18.61 -2.76
N GLY A 215 -13.92 17.99 -1.60
CA GLY A 215 -15.05 17.07 -1.37
C GLY A 215 -14.80 15.65 -1.92
N ARG A 216 -13.59 15.33 -2.33
CA ARG A 216 -13.22 14.04 -2.96
C ARG A 216 -12.79 13.03 -1.92
N TRP A 217 -13.74 12.26 -1.46
CA TRP A 217 -13.50 11.12 -0.54
C TRP A 217 -13.28 9.80 -1.27
N ASP A 218 -13.53 9.77 -2.58
CA ASP A 218 -13.35 8.58 -3.41
C ASP A 218 -11.92 8.02 -3.32
N THR A 219 -10.89 8.87 -3.28
CA THR A 219 -9.50 8.43 -3.10
C THR A 219 -9.28 7.76 -1.73
N VAL A 220 -9.85 8.33 -0.67
CA VAL A 220 -9.77 7.75 0.69
C VAL A 220 -10.42 6.37 0.73
N LEU A 221 -11.65 6.25 0.19
CA LEU A 221 -12.40 4.98 0.18
C LEU A 221 -11.75 3.91 -0.70
N VAL A 222 -11.16 4.30 -1.84
CA VAL A 222 -10.39 3.40 -2.70
C VAL A 222 -9.17 2.85 -1.95
N LEU A 223 -8.44 3.71 -1.23
CA LEU A 223 -7.29 3.30 -0.42
C LEU A 223 -7.72 2.36 0.72
N PHE A 224 -8.84 2.64 1.39
CA PHE A 224 -9.39 1.76 2.43
C PHE A 224 -9.73 0.37 1.89
N ALA A 225 -10.44 0.32 0.75
CA ALA A 225 -10.77 -0.94 0.10
C ALA A 225 -9.51 -1.71 -0.31
N ALA A 226 -8.51 -1.02 -0.86
CA ALA A 226 -7.24 -1.63 -1.24
C ALA A 226 -6.50 -2.22 -0.04
N ALA A 227 -6.39 -1.45 1.07
CA ALA A 227 -5.66 -1.92 2.23
C ALA A 227 -6.37 -3.07 2.95
N ILE A 228 -7.70 -3.06 3.06
CA ILE A 228 -8.46 -4.19 3.61
C ILE A 228 -8.28 -5.44 2.74
N THR A 229 -8.29 -5.30 1.41
CA THR A 229 -8.06 -6.43 0.51
C THR A 229 -6.65 -6.98 0.67
N CYS A 230 -5.63 -6.12 0.64
CA CYS A 230 -4.25 -6.54 0.88
C CYS A 230 -4.09 -7.13 2.28
N GLY A 231 -4.69 -6.51 3.31
CA GLY A 231 -4.67 -6.97 4.69
C GLY A 231 -5.22 -8.38 4.84
N PHE A 232 -6.36 -8.67 4.19
CA PHE A 232 -6.92 -10.01 4.18
C PHE A 232 -5.92 -11.04 3.60
N PHE A 233 -5.28 -10.74 2.46
CA PHE A 233 -4.29 -11.64 1.87
C PHE A 233 -3.00 -11.71 2.68
N TRP A 234 -2.54 -10.62 3.32
CA TRP A 234 -1.40 -10.64 4.23
C TRP A 234 -1.65 -11.61 5.38
N GLU A 235 -2.79 -11.50 6.05
CA GLU A 235 -3.12 -12.37 7.18
C GLU A 235 -3.35 -13.81 6.75
N MET A 236 -4.04 -14.03 5.64
CA MET A 236 -4.30 -15.36 5.10
C MET A 236 -2.99 -16.07 4.72
N TRP A 237 -2.11 -15.40 3.99
CA TRP A 237 -0.86 -16.02 3.56
C TRP A 237 0.16 -16.16 4.69
N ASN A 238 0.13 -15.29 5.69
CA ASN A 238 0.92 -15.43 6.90
C ASN A 238 0.54 -16.67 7.71
N PHE A 239 -0.73 -17.08 7.70
CA PHE A 239 -1.30 -18.02 8.68
C PHE A 239 -0.54 -19.35 8.78
N TRP A 240 -0.10 -19.91 7.66
CA TRP A 240 0.72 -21.13 7.60
C TRP A 240 2.13 -20.93 7.03
N SER A 241 2.55 -19.70 6.81
CA SER A 241 3.90 -19.38 6.36
C SER A 241 4.89 -19.46 7.52
N LEU A 242 6.19 -19.64 7.20
CA LEU A 242 7.30 -19.53 8.14
C LEU A 242 8.49 -18.84 7.44
N PRO A 243 9.13 -17.84 8.09
CA PRO A 243 8.70 -17.21 9.35
C PRO A 243 7.35 -16.54 9.21
N LYS A 244 6.60 -16.46 10.30
CA LYS A 244 5.32 -15.76 10.32
C LYS A 244 5.28 -14.76 11.46
N TRP A 245 4.47 -13.71 11.29
CA TRP A 245 4.20 -12.80 12.38
C TRP A 245 2.97 -13.24 13.17
N VAL A 246 3.02 -12.95 14.47
CA VAL A 246 1.91 -13.13 15.40
C VAL A 246 1.72 -11.86 16.20
N TYR A 247 0.47 -11.55 16.58
CA TYR A 247 0.12 -10.30 17.24
C TYR A 247 -0.03 -10.46 18.75
N HIS A 248 0.44 -9.43 19.47
CA HIS A 248 0.36 -9.27 20.93
C HIS A 248 -0.35 -7.96 21.30
N VAL A 249 -1.48 -7.69 20.66
CA VAL A 249 -2.19 -6.41 20.79
C VAL A 249 -2.94 -6.36 22.12
N PRO A 250 -2.73 -5.33 22.96
CA PRO A 250 -3.44 -5.17 24.22
C PRO A 250 -4.95 -5.05 24.02
N TYR A 251 -5.74 -5.60 24.93
CA TYR A 251 -7.21 -5.49 25.08
C TYR A 251 -8.07 -6.09 23.97
N VAL A 252 -7.58 -6.18 22.73
CA VAL A 252 -8.38 -6.54 21.54
C VAL A 252 -7.92 -7.85 20.88
N GLY A 253 -7.29 -8.74 21.65
CA GLY A 253 -6.68 -9.97 21.12
C GLY A 253 -7.67 -11.02 20.56
N GLN A 254 -8.98 -10.89 20.78
CA GLN A 254 -10.03 -11.84 20.35
C GLN A 254 -11.30 -11.12 19.92
N PRO A 255 -12.14 -11.69 19.01
CA PRO A 255 -11.85 -12.86 18.19
C PRO A 255 -10.81 -12.55 17.09
N LYS A 256 -10.19 -13.59 16.52
CA LYS A 256 -9.20 -13.47 15.42
C LYS A 256 -9.78 -13.97 14.09
N ILE A 257 -9.33 -13.36 12.99
CA ILE A 257 -9.38 -13.92 11.65
C ILE A 257 -7.94 -14.12 11.23
N PHE A 258 -7.54 -15.36 11.00
CA PHE A 258 -6.14 -15.77 10.91
C PHE A 258 -5.37 -15.40 12.20
N GLU A 259 -4.23 -14.71 12.10
CA GLU A 259 -3.50 -14.23 13.29
C GLU A 259 -3.99 -12.87 13.80
N MET A 260 -4.64 -12.08 12.95
CA MET A 260 -5.08 -10.73 13.27
C MET A 260 -6.36 -10.72 14.11
N PRO A 261 -6.37 -10.03 15.26
CA PRO A 261 -7.60 -9.70 15.96
C PRO A 261 -8.58 -8.95 15.05
N LEU A 262 -9.88 -9.24 15.15
CA LEU A 262 -10.90 -8.64 14.27
C LEU A 262 -10.84 -7.09 14.29
N LEU A 263 -10.70 -6.50 15.46
CA LEU A 263 -10.56 -5.04 15.58
C LEU A 263 -9.23 -4.51 15.03
N GLY A 264 -8.20 -5.37 14.96
CA GLY A 264 -6.91 -5.03 14.35
C GLY A 264 -7.01 -4.74 12.86
N TYR A 265 -7.97 -5.33 12.15
CA TYR A 265 -8.23 -4.99 10.74
C TYR A 265 -8.59 -3.51 10.54
N GLY A 266 -9.13 -2.83 11.58
CA GLY A 266 -9.35 -1.39 11.55
C GLY A 266 -8.09 -0.56 11.36
N GLY A 267 -6.91 -1.10 11.73
CA GLY A 267 -5.61 -0.47 11.52
C GLY A 267 -5.22 -0.35 10.04
N TYR A 268 -5.76 -1.20 9.17
CA TYR A 268 -5.51 -1.09 7.72
C TYR A 268 -6.06 0.20 7.10
N PHE A 269 -7.10 0.80 7.68
CA PHE A 269 -7.66 2.06 7.16
C PHE A 269 -6.67 3.23 7.28
N PRO A 270 -6.20 3.62 8.49
CA PRO A 270 -5.20 4.67 8.60
C PRO A 270 -3.88 4.29 7.92
N PHE A 271 -3.46 3.02 7.96
CA PHE A 271 -2.27 2.55 7.25
C PHE A 271 -2.31 2.86 5.75
N ALA A 272 -3.46 2.66 5.08
CA ALA A 272 -3.60 3.03 3.67
C ALA A 272 -3.32 4.51 3.40
N LEU A 273 -3.76 5.38 4.33
CA LEU A 273 -3.53 6.83 4.23
C LEU A 273 -2.07 7.18 4.45
N GLU A 274 -1.40 6.47 5.36
CA GLU A 274 0.04 6.62 5.62
C GLU A 274 0.88 6.24 4.41
N VAL A 275 0.59 5.11 3.77
CA VAL A 275 1.28 4.67 2.54
C VAL A 275 1.17 5.75 1.46
N PHE A 276 -0.01 6.31 1.26
CA PHE A 276 -0.23 7.38 0.29
C PHE A 276 0.50 8.67 0.67
N ALA A 277 0.40 9.08 1.94
CA ALA A 277 1.05 10.30 2.44
C ALA A 277 2.58 10.20 2.37
N PHE A 278 3.14 9.07 2.80
CA PHE A 278 4.57 8.81 2.72
C PHE A 278 5.09 8.85 1.28
N TYR A 279 4.43 8.12 0.37
CA TYR A 279 4.81 8.13 -1.04
C TYR A 279 4.86 9.54 -1.62
N ASN A 280 3.78 10.31 -1.46
CA ASN A 280 3.68 11.65 -2.03
C ASN A 280 4.67 12.64 -1.40
N LEU A 281 4.91 12.54 -0.09
CA LEU A 281 5.90 13.36 0.61
C LEU A 281 7.32 13.04 0.11
N VAL A 282 7.71 11.77 0.11
CA VAL A 282 9.07 11.35 -0.29
C VAL A 282 9.30 11.66 -1.77
N HIS A 283 8.34 11.36 -2.64
CA HIS A 283 8.41 11.70 -4.05
C HIS A 283 8.61 13.22 -4.26
N ASN A 284 7.82 14.03 -3.57
CA ASN A 284 7.94 15.49 -3.68
C ASN A 284 9.29 16.02 -3.15
N LEU A 285 9.79 15.49 -2.03
CA LEU A 285 11.08 15.91 -1.46
C LEU A 285 12.27 15.54 -2.37
N ILE A 286 12.22 14.35 -3.01
CA ILE A 286 13.30 13.88 -3.88
C ILE A 286 13.26 14.56 -5.24
N PHE A 287 12.10 14.57 -5.88
CA PHE A 287 11.97 15.03 -7.27
C PHE A 287 11.57 16.49 -7.42
N ARG A 288 11.27 17.18 -6.33
CA ARG A 288 10.86 18.60 -6.32
C ARG A 288 9.67 18.89 -7.25
N ARG A 289 8.79 17.91 -7.42
CA ARG A 289 7.61 18.01 -8.27
C ARG A 289 6.46 17.18 -7.74
N ARG A 290 5.25 17.61 -8.08
CA ARG A 290 4.01 16.88 -7.76
C ARG A 290 3.96 15.57 -8.54
N ASP A 291 3.56 14.49 -7.88
CA ASP A 291 3.39 13.20 -8.55
C ASP A 291 2.25 13.23 -9.57
N THR A 292 2.50 12.60 -10.73
CA THR A 292 1.52 12.41 -11.81
C THR A 292 1.38 10.94 -12.20
N TYR A 293 2.01 10.05 -11.46
CA TYR A 293 2.07 8.63 -11.80
C TYR A 293 0.88 7.84 -11.27
N LEU A 294 0.48 8.09 -10.02
CA LEU A 294 -0.70 7.46 -9.44
C LEU A 294 -1.98 8.17 -9.93
N HIS A 295 -2.84 7.44 -10.64
CA HIS A 295 -4.10 7.95 -11.17
C HIS A 295 -5.26 7.78 -10.17
N LEU A 296 -5.00 7.98 -8.87
CA LEU A 296 -6.01 7.83 -7.83
C LEU A 296 -6.93 9.05 -7.67
N ASP A 297 -6.53 10.20 -8.19
CA ASP A 297 -7.24 11.47 -8.13
C ASP A 297 -7.87 11.86 -9.47
N GLU A 298 -7.75 11.06 -10.50
CA GLU A 298 -8.34 11.30 -11.81
C GLU A 298 -9.77 10.73 -11.90
N THR A 299 -10.59 11.33 -12.73
CA THR A 299 -11.88 10.75 -13.12
C THR A 299 -11.61 9.58 -14.07
N ALA A 300 -12.09 8.38 -13.72
CA ALA A 300 -12.10 7.26 -14.64
C ALA A 300 -12.97 7.57 -15.87
#